data_e203199c5428af92ef256fe16a623034
#
_entry.id   e203199c5428af92ef256fe16a623034
#
_cell.length_a   1.000
_cell.length_b   1.000
_cell.length_c   1.000
_cell.angle_alpha   90.00
_cell.angle_beta   90.00
_cell.angle_gamma   90.00
#
_symmetry.space_group_name_H-M   'P 1'
#
loop_
_entity.id
_entity.type
_entity.pdbx_description
1 polymer ?
#
loop_
_entity_poly.entity_id
_entity_poly.type
_entity_poly.pdbx_seq_one_letter_code
_entity_poly.pdbx_strand_id
1 'polypeptide(L)'
;MSLLAASGSTRAWRRLRAFILDRDGWTCLVPGADGRVCGRYARTVDHIIPRAHGGTDDPANLRAACSTCNTKSGALVRRPGALVVVVGPPCGGKTTRARDLAGQGDAIVDYDDLVECFGGERYGRDRLPMRLAGVARAAVVRSLLATPPTGGTVYIVHTAPGRGQVAAYVRAGAVFELVDPGRDECLRRAADERPREWARYVADWYTNPPRLPTDAPTAPSSRW
;
A
#
# COMPACT_ATOMS: atom_id res chain seq x y z
N MET A 1 -26.02 -18.10 6.57
CA MET A 1 -25.88 -17.42 7.88
C MET A 1 -24.44 -16.96 8.00
N SER A 2 -24.20 -15.69 7.71
CA SER A 2 -22.87 -15.08 7.75
C SER A 2 -22.51 -14.77 9.21
N LEU A 3 -21.53 -15.49 9.75
CA LEU A 3 -20.93 -15.14 11.03
C LEU A 3 -19.96 -13.97 10.79
N LEU A 4 -20.45 -12.77 10.93
CA LEU A 4 -19.63 -11.56 11.11
C LEU A 4 -18.70 -11.82 12.31
N ALA A 5 -17.40 -12.00 12.00
CA ALA A 5 -16.37 -12.13 13.02
C ALA A 5 -16.35 -10.84 13.84
N ALA A 6 -16.76 -10.93 15.09
CA ALA A 6 -16.67 -9.85 16.05
C ALA A 6 -15.19 -9.44 16.17
N SER A 7 -14.86 -8.22 15.76
CA SER A 7 -13.55 -7.60 15.89
C SER A 7 -13.24 -7.15 17.32
N GLY A 8 -13.64 -7.95 18.31
CA GLY A 8 -13.38 -7.74 19.71
C GLY A 8 -12.36 -8.77 20.23
N SER A 9 -11.36 -8.33 20.97
CA SER A 9 -10.40 -9.19 21.65
C SER A 9 -11.12 -10.12 22.63
N THR A 10 -11.47 -11.34 22.18
CA THR A 10 -12.08 -12.35 23.03
C THR A 10 -11.12 -12.78 24.15
N ARG A 11 -11.65 -13.34 25.25
CA ARG A 11 -10.81 -13.87 26.34
C ARG A 11 -9.87 -14.96 25.86
N ALA A 12 -10.31 -15.80 24.90
CA ALA A 12 -9.50 -16.84 24.26
C ALA A 12 -8.34 -16.20 23.45
N TRP A 13 -8.61 -15.19 22.63
CA TRP A 13 -7.58 -14.48 21.87
C TRP A 13 -6.54 -13.81 22.76
N ARG A 14 -6.96 -13.20 23.86
CA ARG A 14 -6.02 -12.57 24.82
C ARG A 14 -5.07 -13.59 25.45
N ARG A 15 -5.56 -14.80 25.82
CA ARG A 15 -4.73 -15.89 26.32
C ARG A 15 -3.75 -16.40 25.27
N LEU A 16 -4.25 -16.65 24.06
CA LEU A 16 -3.43 -17.10 22.95
C LEU A 16 -2.33 -16.09 22.62
N ARG A 17 -2.67 -14.80 22.55
CA ARG A 17 -1.72 -13.72 22.31
C ARG A 17 -0.62 -13.67 23.38
N ALA A 18 -0.99 -13.80 24.66
CA ALA A 18 -0.01 -13.84 25.76
C ALA A 18 0.91 -15.05 25.60
N PHE A 19 0.37 -16.22 25.33
CA PHE A 19 1.14 -17.43 25.09
C PHE A 19 2.16 -17.29 23.95
N ILE A 20 1.75 -16.72 22.80
CA ILE A 20 2.65 -16.52 21.66
C ILE A 20 3.75 -15.51 22.00
N LEU A 21 3.43 -14.41 22.67
CA LEU A 21 4.43 -13.42 23.06
C LEU A 21 5.45 -14.00 24.03
N ASP A 22 5.01 -14.78 25.01
CA ASP A 22 5.88 -15.46 25.97
C ASP A 22 6.75 -16.53 25.30
N ARG A 23 6.17 -17.37 24.40
CA ARG A 23 6.88 -18.37 23.61
C ARG A 23 8.04 -17.76 22.80
N ASP A 24 7.79 -16.60 22.19
CA ASP A 24 8.72 -15.92 21.29
C ASP A 24 9.60 -14.89 22.03
N GLY A 25 9.60 -14.90 23.36
CA GLY A 25 10.44 -14.03 24.19
C GLY A 25 10.20 -12.54 23.95
N TRP A 26 8.95 -12.14 23.64
CA TRP A 26 8.57 -10.75 23.35
C TRP A 26 9.41 -10.12 22.23
N THR A 27 9.99 -10.96 21.34
CA THR A 27 10.86 -10.55 20.25
C THR A 27 10.12 -10.68 18.91
N CYS A 28 10.19 -9.66 18.07
CA CYS A 28 9.54 -9.66 16.75
C CYS A 28 10.25 -10.66 15.83
N LEU A 29 9.55 -11.74 15.47
CA LEU A 29 10.03 -12.80 14.57
C LEU A 29 9.64 -12.59 13.11
N VAL A 30 9.10 -11.42 12.75
CA VAL A 30 8.78 -11.11 11.35
C VAL A 30 10.09 -10.92 10.58
N PRO A 31 10.32 -11.68 9.49
CA PRO A 31 11.51 -11.54 8.67
C PRO A 31 11.51 -10.21 7.90
N GLY A 32 12.64 -9.57 7.81
CA GLY A 32 12.90 -8.44 6.93
C GLY A 32 13.19 -8.89 5.49
N ALA A 33 13.43 -7.92 4.60
CA ALA A 33 13.78 -8.18 3.21
C ALA A 33 15.12 -8.92 3.04
N ASP A 34 16.01 -8.82 4.02
CA ASP A 34 17.30 -9.52 4.09
C ASP A 34 17.21 -10.94 4.66
N GLY A 35 15.99 -11.42 4.94
CA GLY A 35 15.72 -12.72 5.55
C GLY A 35 16.00 -12.79 7.06
N ARG A 36 16.56 -11.74 7.67
CA ARG A 36 16.77 -11.68 9.12
C ARG A 36 15.49 -11.28 9.84
N VAL A 37 15.24 -11.83 11.01
CA VAL A 37 14.13 -11.41 11.84
C VAL A 37 14.32 -9.99 12.36
N CYS A 38 13.23 -9.27 12.51
CA CYS A 38 13.25 -7.86 12.92
C CYS A 38 13.90 -7.64 14.30
N GLY A 39 13.75 -8.56 15.25
CA GLY A 39 14.38 -8.55 16.57
C GLY A 39 13.89 -7.46 17.53
N ARG A 40 13.04 -6.53 17.12
CA ARG A 40 12.51 -5.47 17.99
C ARG A 40 11.52 -6.03 19.00
N TYR A 41 11.29 -5.30 20.11
CA TYR A 41 10.28 -5.65 21.09
C TYR A 41 8.90 -5.82 20.44
N ALA A 42 8.29 -6.99 20.65
CA ALA A 42 6.98 -7.36 20.14
C ALA A 42 5.91 -7.17 21.20
N ARG A 43 4.81 -6.55 20.82
CA ARG A 43 3.61 -6.45 21.66
C ARG A 43 2.34 -6.81 20.91
N THR A 44 2.45 -7.36 19.72
CA THR A 44 1.34 -7.87 18.89
C THR A 44 1.66 -9.27 18.39
N VAL A 45 0.66 -9.96 17.86
CA VAL A 45 0.80 -11.26 17.23
C VAL A 45 0.36 -11.14 15.78
N ASP A 46 1.16 -11.68 14.87
CA ASP A 46 0.95 -11.71 13.44
C ASP A 46 0.65 -13.14 12.97
N HIS A 47 -0.21 -13.29 11.96
CA HIS A 47 -0.47 -14.55 11.30
C HIS A 47 0.55 -14.79 10.18
N ILE A 48 1.29 -15.90 10.23
CA ILE A 48 2.25 -16.29 9.18
C ILE A 48 1.53 -16.47 7.85
N ILE A 49 0.43 -17.21 7.86
CA ILE A 49 -0.55 -17.27 6.78
C ILE A 49 -1.72 -16.38 7.19
N PRO A 50 -1.98 -15.28 6.50
CA PRO A 50 -3.07 -14.37 6.84
C PRO A 50 -4.43 -15.07 6.90
N ARG A 51 -5.33 -14.66 7.78
CA ARG A 51 -6.71 -15.20 7.87
C ARG A 51 -7.47 -15.13 6.55
N ALA A 52 -7.26 -14.08 5.79
CA ALA A 52 -7.86 -13.92 4.46
C ALA A 52 -7.36 -14.97 3.44
N HIS A 53 -6.25 -15.65 3.73
CA HIS A 53 -5.70 -16.76 2.92
C HIS A 53 -5.93 -18.14 3.56
N GLY A 54 -6.89 -18.24 4.48
CA GLY A 54 -7.21 -19.50 5.15
C GLY A 54 -6.33 -19.79 6.38
N GLY A 55 -5.50 -18.82 6.81
CA GLY A 55 -4.72 -18.95 8.04
C GLY A 55 -5.62 -19.04 9.27
N THR A 56 -5.27 -19.95 10.18
CA THR A 56 -6.00 -20.20 11.44
C THR A 56 -5.31 -19.56 12.61
N ASP A 57 -5.98 -19.54 13.77
CA ASP A 57 -5.41 -19.13 15.05
C ASP A 57 -4.57 -20.25 15.71
N ASP A 58 -4.15 -21.25 14.96
CA ASP A 58 -3.22 -22.26 15.43
C ASP A 58 -1.91 -21.58 15.89
N PRO A 59 -1.38 -21.90 17.08
CA PRO A 59 -0.09 -21.36 17.55
C PRO A 59 1.06 -21.52 16.55
N ALA A 60 1.05 -22.58 15.73
CA ALA A 60 2.06 -22.78 14.67
C ALA A 60 1.96 -21.77 13.53
N ASN A 61 0.78 -21.16 13.30
CA ASN A 61 0.55 -20.11 12.31
C ASN A 61 0.70 -18.70 12.90
N LEU A 62 1.10 -18.56 14.16
CA LEU A 62 1.22 -17.29 14.87
C LEU A 62 2.66 -17.01 15.27
N ARG A 63 3.05 -15.76 15.24
CA ARG A 63 4.37 -15.28 15.69
C ARG A 63 4.26 -13.93 16.39
N ALA A 64 5.18 -13.66 17.31
CA ALA A 64 5.31 -12.34 17.92
C ALA A 64 5.75 -11.29 16.90
N ALA A 65 5.12 -10.13 16.93
CA ALA A 65 5.40 -9.03 16.01
C ALA A 65 5.41 -7.67 16.70
N CYS A 66 6.33 -6.79 16.32
CA CYS A 66 6.24 -5.39 16.72
C CYS A 66 5.11 -4.68 15.94
N SER A 67 4.60 -3.57 16.46
CA SER A 67 3.47 -2.85 15.84
C SER A 67 3.75 -2.47 14.38
N THR A 68 4.99 -2.05 14.07
CA THR A 68 5.38 -1.68 12.71
C THR A 68 5.32 -2.87 11.74
N CYS A 69 5.89 -4.02 12.13
CA CYS A 69 5.86 -5.21 11.29
C CYS A 69 4.44 -5.75 11.15
N ASN A 70 3.67 -5.80 12.24
CA ASN A 70 2.30 -6.29 12.21
C ASN A 70 1.38 -5.39 11.36
N THR A 71 1.57 -4.06 11.39
CA THR A 71 0.85 -3.15 10.50
C THR A 71 1.25 -3.37 9.03
N LYS A 72 2.54 -3.61 8.77
CA LYS A 72 3.01 -3.95 7.40
C LYS A 72 2.45 -5.28 6.92
N SER A 73 2.34 -6.28 7.76
CA SER A 73 1.75 -7.60 7.44
C SER A 73 0.23 -7.54 7.29
N GLY A 74 -0.45 -6.74 8.10
CA GLY A 74 -1.92 -6.68 8.15
C GLY A 74 -2.55 -5.69 7.17
N ALA A 75 -1.78 -4.76 6.61
CA ALA A 75 -2.33 -3.67 5.80
C ALA A 75 -2.77 -4.09 4.38
N LEU A 76 -2.24 -5.19 3.87
CA LEU A 76 -2.63 -5.77 2.57
C LEU A 76 -2.54 -7.29 2.65
N VAL A 77 -3.65 -7.92 2.38
CA VAL A 77 -3.69 -9.35 2.05
C VAL A 77 -2.90 -9.52 0.76
N ARG A 78 -1.57 -9.75 0.88
CA ARG A 78 -0.72 -10.04 -0.26
C ARG A 78 -1.11 -11.40 -0.83
N ARG A 79 -1.95 -11.40 -1.85
CA ARG A 79 -2.08 -12.56 -2.71
C ARG A 79 -0.82 -12.64 -3.57
N PRO A 80 -0.18 -13.81 -3.74
CA PRO A 80 0.82 -13.97 -4.79
C PRO A 80 0.22 -13.47 -6.11
N GLY A 81 0.92 -12.55 -6.77
CA GLY A 81 0.39 -11.95 -8.00
C GLY A 81 -0.66 -10.85 -7.80
N ALA A 82 -0.61 -10.09 -6.73
CA ALA A 82 -1.56 -8.99 -6.48
C ALA A 82 -1.25 -7.73 -7.30
N LEU A 83 -2.31 -7.09 -7.78
CA LEU A 83 -2.26 -5.75 -8.35
C LEU A 83 -2.87 -4.76 -7.35
N VAL A 84 -2.10 -3.77 -6.92
CA VAL A 84 -2.52 -2.78 -5.94
C VAL A 84 -2.44 -1.39 -6.56
N VAL A 85 -3.54 -0.64 -6.53
CA VAL A 85 -3.58 0.74 -7.01
C VAL A 85 -3.56 1.67 -5.80
N VAL A 86 -2.44 2.37 -5.61
CA VAL A 86 -2.27 3.34 -4.53
C VAL A 86 -2.77 4.70 -5.01
N VAL A 87 -3.92 5.12 -4.49
CA VAL A 87 -4.62 6.34 -4.91
C VAL A 87 -4.56 7.40 -3.82
N GLY A 88 -4.56 8.66 -4.20
CA GLY A 88 -4.60 9.77 -3.24
C GLY A 88 -4.23 11.12 -3.88
N PRO A 89 -4.41 12.22 -3.14
CA PRO A 89 -4.10 13.56 -3.63
C PRO A 89 -2.62 13.74 -4.01
N PRO A 90 -2.28 14.76 -4.80
CA PRO A 90 -0.90 15.24 -4.90
C PRO A 90 -0.34 15.51 -3.50
N CYS A 91 0.94 15.25 -3.28
CA CYS A 91 1.61 15.37 -1.98
C CYS A 91 1.04 14.50 -0.84
N GLY A 92 0.13 13.57 -1.13
CA GLY A 92 -0.51 12.68 -0.16
C GLY A 92 0.38 11.55 0.39
N GLY A 93 1.59 11.34 -0.14
CA GLY A 93 2.50 10.27 0.32
C GLY A 93 2.32 8.92 -0.38
N LYS A 94 1.64 8.86 -1.54
CA LYS A 94 1.37 7.62 -2.30
C LYS A 94 2.62 6.79 -2.60
N THR A 95 3.67 7.44 -3.14
CA THR A 95 4.94 6.78 -3.50
C THR A 95 5.64 6.23 -2.26
N THR A 96 5.67 7.00 -1.17
CA THR A 96 6.18 6.56 0.13
C THR A 96 5.41 5.33 0.62
N ARG A 97 4.09 5.38 0.55
CA ARG A 97 3.23 4.25 0.94
C ARG A 97 3.49 3.01 0.08
N ALA A 98 3.60 3.17 -1.25
CA ALA A 98 3.93 2.05 -2.14
C ALA A 98 5.29 1.43 -1.79
N ARG A 99 6.31 2.26 -1.51
CA ARG A 99 7.64 1.80 -1.10
C ARG A 99 7.64 1.11 0.27
N ASP A 100 6.84 1.61 1.21
CA ASP A 100 6.69 0.98 2.54
C ASP A 100 6.02 -0.39 2.49
N LEU A 101 5.13 -0.59 1.52
CA LEU A 101 4.40 -1.84 1.33
C LEU A 101 5.20 -2.85 0.51
N ALA A 102 5.99 -2.38 -0.47
CA ALA A 102 6.72 -3.23 -1.37
C ALA A 102 7.83 -4.02 -0.63
N GLY A 103 7.95 -5.29 -0.95
CA GLY A 103 8.99 -6.19 -0.49
C GLY A 103 9.86 -6.68 -1.63
N GLN A 104 10.77 -7.58 -1.33
CA GLN A 104 11.61 -8.19 -2.35
C GLN A 104 10.73 -8.95 -3.37
N GLY A 105 10.95 -8.70 -4.66
CA GLY A 105 10.18 -9.29 -5.75
C GLY A 105 8.89 -8.55 -6.11
N ASP A 106 8.55 -7.48 -5.38
CA ASP A 106 7.45 -6.59 -5.73
C ASP A 106 7.94 -5.49 -6.69
N ALA A 107 7.01 -4.90 -7.46
CA ALA A 107 7.30 -3.81 -8.38
C ALA A 107 6.45 -2.58 -8.07
N ILE A 108 7.00 -1.39 -8.33
CA ILE A 108 6.28 -0.11 -8.21
C ILE A 108 6.25 0.55 -9.59
N VAL A 109 5.06 0.97 -10.00
CA VAL A 109 4.82 1.73 -11.23
C VAL A 109 4.41 3.14 -10.85
N ASP A 110 5.40 4.01 -10.72
CA ASP A 110 5.23 5.43 -10.43
C ASP A 110 5.65 6.26 -11.64
N TYR A 111 4.85 7.28 -11.99
CA TYR A 111 5.12 8.15 -13.13
C TYR A 111 6.38 8.98 -12.92
N ASP A 112 6.57 9.51 -11.72
CA ASP A 112 7.71 10.39 -11.41
C ASP A 112 9.02 9.60 -11.37
N ASP A 113 9.01 8.35 -10.87
CA ASP A 113 10.17 7.45 -10.93
C ASP A 113 10.53 7.10 -12.39
N LEU A 114 9.55 6.96 -13.28
CA LEU A 114 9.78 6.75 -14.69
C LEU A 114 10.36 8.00 -15.38
N VAL A 115 9.91 9.21 -15.00
CA VAL A 115 10.51 10.46 -15.52
C VAL A 115 11.99 10.52 -15.17
N GLU A 116 12.35 10.23 -13.92
CA GLU A 116 13.76 10.17 -13.47
C GLU A 116 14.55 9.08 -14.20
N CYS A 117 13.95 7.90 -14.43
CA CYS A 117 14.57 6.81 -15.18
C CYS A 117 14.92 7.21 -16.62
N PHE A 118 14.15 8.10 -17.24
CA PHE A 118 14.42 8.65 -18.57
C PHE A 118 15.27 9.93 -18.55
N GLY A 119 15.90 10.27 -17.41
CA GLY A 119 16.82 11.39 -17.28
C GLY A 119 16.16 12.76 -17.08
N GLY A 120 14.86 12.79 -16.75
CA GLY A 120 14.16 14.02 -16.36
C GLY A 120 14.28 14.28 -14.86
N GLU A 121 13.99 15.50 -14.46
CA GLU A 121 13.89 15.87 -13.05
C GLU A 121 12.51 15.49 -12.49
N ARG A 122 12.48 14.95 -11.27
CA ARG A 122 11.24 14.73 -10.54
C ARG A 122 10.51 16.06 -10.36
N TYR A 123 9.27 16.14 -10.83
CA TYR A 123 8.45 17.36 -10.90
C TYR A 123 8.96 18.44 -11.85
N GLY A 124 9.96 18.13 -12.68
CA GLY A 124 10.45 18.98 -13.76
C GLY A 124 9.45 19.11 -14.91
N ARG A 125 9.87 19.85 -15.95
CA ARG A 125 9.03 20.09 -17.16
C ARG A 125 9.68 19.55 -18.44
N ASP A 126 10.54 18.56 -18.31
CA ASP A 126 11.29 17.95 -19.41
C ASP A 126 10.35 17.16 -20.34
N ARG A 127 9.99 17.76 -21.48
CA ARG A 127 8.95 17.21 -22.35
C ARG A 127 9.25 15.79 -22.84
N LEU A 128 10.51 15.48 -23.18
CA LEU A 128 10.87 14.17 -23.72
C LEU A 128 10.81 13.08 -22.64
N PRO A 129 11.49 13.19 -21.47
CA PRO A 129 11.34 12.25 -20.36
C PRO A 129 9.89 12.06 -19.92
N MET A 130 9.13 13.13 -19.76
CA MET A 130 7.70 13.07 -19.37
C MET A 130 6.85 12.30 -20.40
N ARG A 131 7.07 12.54 -21.70
CA ARG A 131 6.37 11.80 -22.75
C ARG A 131 6.72 10.32 -22.74
N LEU A 132 8.00 9.98 -22.61
CA LEU A 132 8.46 8.59 -22.54
C LEU A 132 7.92 7.88 -21.29
N ALA A 133 7.94 8.53 -20.12
CA ALA A 133 7.36 8.04 -18.90
C ALA A 133 5.85 7.74 -19.04
N GLY A 134 5.11 8.64 -19.69
CA GLY A 134 3.69 8.45 -19.97
C GLY A 134 3.42 7.24 -20.86
N VAL A 135 4.18 7.07 -21.94
CA VAL A 135 4.07 5.92 -22.86
C VAL A 135 4.43 4.63 -22.15
N ALA A 136 5.56 4.59 -21.44
CA ALA A 136 6.02 3.41 -20.69
C ALA A 136 5.00 2.99 -19.62
N ARG A 137 4.55 3.95 -18.80
CA ARG A 137 3.54 3.70 -17.77
C ARG A 137 2.24 3.15 -18.38
N ALA A 138 1.75 3.75 -19.45
CA ALA A 138 0.53 3.29 -20.13
C ALA A 138 0.68 1.86 -20.68
N ALA A 139 1.84 1.52 -21.25
CA ALA A 139 2.13 0.18 -21.76
C ALA A 139 2.18 -0.86 -20.62
N VAL A 140 2.88 -0.55 -19.53
CA VAL A 140 2.98 -1.43 -18.36
C VAL A 140 1.60 -1.66 -17.74
N VAL A 141 0.84 -0.58 -17.49
CA VAL A 141 -0.51 -0.69 -16.91
C VAL A 141 -1.42 -1.51 -17.82
N ARG A 142 -1.39 -1.29 -19.13
CA ARG A 142 -2.19 -2.07 -20.09
C ARG A 142 -1.83 -3.56 -20.06
N SER A 143 -0.54 -3.89 -19.98
CA SER A 143 -0.07 -5.27 -19.87
C SER A 143 -0.57 -5.93 -18.58
N LEU A 144 -0.46 -5.23 -17.44
CA LEU A 144 -0.92 -5.72 -16.14
C LEU A 144 -2.45 -5.92 -16.08
N LEU A 145 -3.21 -5.08 -16.77
CA LEU A 145 -4.68 -5.22 -16.87
C LEU A 145 -5.09 -6.41 -17.75
N ALA A 146 -4.31 -6.71 -18.79
CA ALA A 146 -4.56 -7.85 -19.67
C ALA A 146 -4.09 -9.18 -19.04
N THR A 147 -2.97 -9.14 -18.33
CA THR A 147 -2.35 -10.31 -17.69
C THR A 147 -1.86 -9.89 -16.30
N PRO A 148 -2.69 -10.06 -15.27
CA PRO A 148 -2.30 -9.75 -13.89
C PRO A 148 -1.04 -10.53 -13.47
N PRO A 149 -0.22 -10.00 -12.55
CA PRO A 149 1.01 -10.65 -12.14
C PRO A 149 0.74 -12.00 -11.49
N THR A 150 1.55 -13.01 -11.81
CA THR A 150 1.45 -14.36 -11.25
C THR A 150 2.35 -14.58 -10.03
N GLY A 151 3.21 -13.62 -9.72
CA GLY A 151 4.11 -13.63 -8.56
C GLY A 151 4.49 -12.21 -8.16
N GLY A 152 4.70 -11.99 -6.88
CA GLY A 152 4.93 -10.67 -6.32
C GLY A 152 3.71 -9.75 -6.38
N THR A 153 3.83 -8.56 -5.83
CA THR A 153 2.81 -7.52 -5.89
C THR A 153 3.27 -6.38 -6.78
N VAL A 154 2.39 -5.87 -7.63
CA VAL A 154 2.65 -4.65 -8.39
C VAL A 154 1.83 -3.50 -7.81
N TYR A 155 2.51 -2.46 -7.36
CA TYR A 155 1.90 -1.24 -6.86
C TYR A 155 1.87 -0.18 -7.96
N ILE A 156 0.68 0.25 -8.37
CA ILE A 156 0.49 1.33 -9.34
C ILE A 156 0.14 2.60 -8.58
N VAL A 157 1.02 3.58 -8.61
CA VAL A 157 0.75 4.92 -8.06
C VAL A 157 -0.11 5.71 -9.04
N HIS A 158 -1.30 6.17 -8.58
CA HIS A 158 -2.25 6.86 -9.44
C HIS A 158 -3.01 7.95 -8.67
N THR A 159 -2.80 9.21 -9.02
CA THR A 159 -3.40 10.33 -8.28
C THR A 159 -4.91 10.39 -8.43
N ALA A 160 -5.43 10.35 -9.65
CA ALA A 160 -6.85 10.50 -9.94
C ALA A 160 -7.28 9.60 -11.12
N PRO A 161 -7.46 8.28 -10.91
CA PRO A 161 -7.95 7.40 -11.95
C PRO A 161 -9.38 7.78 -12.35
N GLY A 162 -9.60 7.93 -13.65
CA GLY A 162 -10.95 8.15 -14.20
C GLY A 162 -11.83 6.91 -14.05
N ARG A 163 -13.15 7.07 -14.18
CA ARG A 163 -14.13 5.97 -14.01
C ARG A 163 -13.80 4.73 -14.85
N GLY A 164 -13.40 4.92 -16.13
CA GLY A 164 -13.02 3.83 -17.01
C GLY A 164 -11.77 3.07 -16.54
N GLN A 165 -10.80 3.80 -15.98
CA GLN A 165 -9.59 3.21 -15.40
C GLN A 165 -9.89 2.44 -14.12
N VAL A 166 -10.70 3.00 -13.22
CA VAL A 166 -11.17 2.29 -12.01
C VAL A 166 -11.89 1.00 -12.40
N ALA A 167 -12.82 1.04 -13.35
CA ALA A 167 -13.52 -0.15 -13.83
C ALA A 167 -12.55 -1.19 -14.45
N ALA A 168 -11.50 -0.75 -15.16
CA ALA A 168 -10.49 -1.66 -15.69
C ALA A 168 -9.65 -2.32 -14.60
N TYR A 169 -9.23 -1.56 -13.57
CA TYR A 169 -8.54 -2.08 -12.40
C TYR A 169 -9.39 -3.11 -11.64
N VAL A 170 -10.67 -2.80 -11.40
CA VAL A 170 -11.61 -3.74 -10.75
C VAL A 170 -11.73 -5.04 -11.54
N ARG A 171 -11.91 -4.98 -12.87
CA ARG A 171 -11.97 -6.19 -13.71
C ARG A 171 -10.69 -7.02 -13.66
N ALA A 172 -9.54 -6.38 -13.50
CA ALA A 172 -8.26 -7.07 -13.35
C ALA A 172 -8.03 -7.61 -11.92
N GLY A 173 -8.99 -7.47 -11.01
CA GLY A 173 -8.87 -7.92 -9.63
C GLY A 173 -7.94 -7.06 -8.76
N ALA A 174 -7.70 -5.82 -9.15
CA ALA A 174 -6.87 -4.92 -8.39
C ALA A 174 -7.51 -4.51 -7.05
N VAL A 175 -6.68 -4.40 -6.03
CA VAL A 175 -7.04 -3.83 -4.73
C VAL A 175 -6.68 -2.34 -4.73
N PHE A 176 -7.51 -1.51 -4.11
CA PHE A 176 -7.24 -0.08 -3.98
C PHE A 176 -6.75 0.25 -2.57
N GLU A 177 -5.73 1.06 -2.49
CA GLU A 177 -5.21 1.64 -1.25
C GLU A 177 -5.34 3.15 -1.34
N LEU A 178 -6.23 3.74 -0.53
CA LEU A 178 -6.40 5.20 -0.48
C LEU A 178 -5.43 5.80 0.55
N VAL A 179 -4.60 6.72 0.10
CA VAL A 179 -3.63 7.47 0.93
C VAL A 179 -4.05 8.93 0.94
N ASP A 180 -4.74 9.34 1.98
CA ASP A 180 -5.24 10.71 2.13
C ASP A 180 -4.93 11.26 3.53
N PRO A 181 -3.88 12.10 3.67
CA PRO A 181 -3.54 12.73 4.95
C PRO A 181 -4.41 13.97 5.29
N GLY A 182 -5.35 14.31 4.41
CA GLY A 182 -6.15 15.51 4.51
C GLY A 182 -5.60 16.68 3.68
N ARG A 183 -6.53 17.57 3.29
CA ARG A 183 -6.26 18.69 2.38
C ARG A 183 -5.16 19.62 2.89
N ASP A 184 -5.25 20.01 4.15
CA ASP A 184 -4.33 21.00 4.74
C ASP A 184 -2.90 20.46 4.80
N GLU A 185 -2.74 19.20 5.12
CA GLU A 185 -1.43 18.54 5.12
C GLU A 185 -0.86 18.41 3.70
N CYS A 186 -1.68 18.09 2.71
CA CYS A 186 -1.24 18.08 1.31
C CYS A 186 -0.81 19.46 0.82
N LEU A 187 -1.55 20.54 1.22
CA LEU A 187 -1.20 21.91 0.88
C LEU A 187 0.10 22.36 1.57
N ARG A 188 0.29 22.01 2.84
CA ARG A 188 1.53 22.27 3.57
C ARG A 188 2.72 21.63 2.86
N ARG A 189 2.65 20.33 2.56
CA ARG A 189 3.72 19.61 1.84
C ARG A 189 3.96 20.19 0.45
N ALA A 190 2.89 20.58 -0.25
CA ALA A 190 3.03 21.22 -1.56
C ALA A 190 3.79 22.54 -1.47
N ALA A 191 3.56 23.36 -0.42
CA ALA A 191 4.26 24.62 -0.22
C ALA A 191 5.75 24.42 0.10
N ASP A 192 6.08 23.38 0.87
CA ASP A 192 7.44 23.10 1.31
C ASP A 192 8.30 22.42 0.22
N GLU A 193 7.70 21.55 -0.61
CA GLU A 193 8.46 20.61 -1.43
C GLU A 193 8.17 20.71 -2.95
N ARG A 194 7.27 21.59 -3.39
CA ARG A 194 6.78 21.60 -4.79
C ARG A 194 6.73 23.01 -5.35
N PRO A 195 6.73 23.13 -6.71
CA PRO A 195 6.39 24.38 -7.37
C PRO A 195 5.02 24.92 -6.94
N ARG A 196 4.88 26.26 -6.86
CA ARG A 196 3.66 26.92 -6.34
C ARG A 196 2.34 26.48 -6.98
N GLU A 197 2.37 26.09 -8.24
CA GLU A 197 1.18 25.61 -8.96
C GLU A 197 0.60 24.29 -8.40
N TRP A 198 1.35 23.53 -7.60
CA TRP A 198 0.89 22.26 -7.05
C TRP A 198 -0.26 22.42 -6.05
N ALA A 199 -0.36 23.58 -5.37
CA ALA A 199 -1.49 23.90 -4.50
C ALA A 199 -2.83 23.81 -5.25
N ARG A 200 -2.86 24.22 -6.54
CA ARG A 200 -4.05 24.08 -7.39
C ARG A 200 -4.39 22.61 -7.65
N TYR A 201 -3.41 21.77 -7.98
CA TYR A 201 -3.68 20.34 -8.21
C TYR A 201 -4.18 19.62 -6.96
N VAL A 202 -3.71 20.03 -5.78
CA VAL A 202 -4.26 19.55 -4.50
C VAL A 202 -5.72 19.97 -4.36
N ALA A 203 -6.03 21.27 -4.56
CA ALA A 203 -7.40 21.79 -4.45
C ALA A 203 -8.36 21.12 -5.45
N ASP A 204 -7.94 20.95 -6.70
CA ASP A 204 -8.71 20.29 -7.76
C ASP A 204 -9.05 18.84 -7.39
N TRP A 205 -8.12 18.11 -6.78
CA TRP A 205 -8.35 16.73 -6.35
C TRP A 205 -9.44 16.65 -5.27
N TYR A 206 -9.43 17.53 -4.27
CA TYR A 206 -10.46 17.55 -3.21
C TYR A 206 -11.82 18.07 -3.70
N THR A 207 -11.84 18.83 -4.79
CA THR A 207 -13.08 19.25 -5.43
C THR A 207 -13.72 18.11 -6.24
N ASN A 208 -12.88 17.29 -6.90
CA ASN A 208 -13.30 16.18 -7.76
C ASN A 208 -12.51 14.89 -7.43
N PRO A 209 -12.72 14.29 -6.25
CA PRO A 209 -11.99 13.07 -5.89
C PRO A 209 -12.37 11.90 -6.82
N PRO A 210 -11.44 10.96 -7.08
CA PRO A 210 -11.76 9.78 -7.84
C PRO A 210 -12.81 8.93 -7.13
N ARG A 211 -13.73 8.33 -7.89
CA ARG A 211 -14.72 7.41 -7.35
C ARG A 211 -14.12 6.01 -7.26
N LEU A 212 -13.71 5.61 -6.08
CA LEU A 212 -13.19 4.29 -5.79
C LEU A 212 -14.30 3.32 -5.33
N PRO A 213 -14.08 2.00 -5.36
CA PRO A 213 -14.94 1.03 -4.72
C PRO A 213 -15.13 1.34 -3.23
N THR A 214 -16.32 1.06 -2.70
CA THR A 214 -16.69 1.38 -1.30
C THR A 214 -15.92 0.59 -0.24
N ASP A 215 -15.28 -0.49 -0.63
CA ASP A 215 -14.45 -1.37 0.19
C ASP A 215 -12.94 -1.06 0.10
N ALA A 216 -12.58 0.02 -0.57
CA ALA A 216 -11.18 0.44 -0.65
C ALA A 216 -10.64 0.78 0.76
N PRO A 217 -9.61 0.09 1.25
CA PRO A 217 -9.03 0.39 2.55
C PRO A 217 -8.41 1.78 2.53
N THR A 218 -8.66 2.55 3.59
CA THR A 218 -8.05 3.87 3.79
C THR A 218 -6.83 3.74 4.69
N ALA A 219 -5.67 4.15 4.22
CA ALA A 219 -4.45 4.15 5.03
C ALA A 219 -4.53 5.26 6.09
N PRO A 220 -4.22 4.97 7.37
CA PRO A 220 -4.21 5.99 8.41
C PRO A 220 -3.18 7.08 8.12
N SER A 221 -3.62 8.34 8.18
CA SER A 221 -2.86 9.53 7.79
C SER A 221 -1.68 9.92 8.70
N SER A 222 -1.52 9.27 9.84
CA SER A 222 -0.65 9.74 10.93
C SER A 222 0.82 9.36 10.83
N ARG A 223 1.35 8.90 9.69
CA ARG A 223 2.73 8.41 9.58
C ARG A 223 3.45 8.71 8.25
N TRP A 224 3.06 9.77 7.57
CA TRP A 224 3.73 10.17 6.31
C TRP A 224 4.39 11.52 6.41
#